data_30f1fe44c02a9d2020152faf6f4c1e81
#
_entry.id   30f1fe44c02a9d2020152faf6f4c1e81
#
_cell.length_a   1.000
_cell.length_b   1.000
_cell.length_c   1.000
_cell.angle_alpha   90.00
_cell.angle_beta   90.00
_cell.angle_gamma   90.00
#
_symmetry.space_group_name_H-M   'P 1'
#
loop_
_entity.id
_entity.type
_entity.pdbx_description
1 polymer ?
#
loop_
_entity_poly.entity_id
_entity_poly.type
_entity_poly.pdbx_seq_one_letter_code
_entity_poly.pdbx_strand_id
1 'polypeptide(L)'
;MFDQSSYDEKMTKTIDIFSKELSSLRTGRANSSMLDLIRVEVYGQKMPINQLGTITTPEPRCINIQVWDLNNVNLIDLSIKKSELGLNPQIDGQLIRLPIPDLSEERRNEMKKMVKSMGEKCKVSIRNIRREANEELKKLLKEKNLSEDEEKKFEKNIQDLTDNNVKIIDEKVVAKEKELMTI
;
A
#
# COMPACT_ATOMS: atom_id res chain seq x y z
N MET A 1 16.23 29.53 -1.19
CA MET A 1 14.80 29.75 -0.93
C MET A 1 14.23 28.43 -0.40
N PHE A 2 13.50 28.44 0.70
CA PHE A 2 12.90 27.22 1.26
C PHE A 2 11.80 26.67 0.34
N ASP A 3 11.89 25.41 -0.03
CA ASP A 3 10.92 24.75 -0.91
C ASP A 3 9.97 23.85 -0.13
N GLN A 4 8.89 24.44 0.36
CA GLN A 4 7.85 23.72 1.10
C GLN A 4 7.18 22.62 0.24
N SER A 5 7.10 22.83 -1.08
CA SER A 5 6.46 21.87 -2.00
C SER A 5 7.21 20.54 -2.06
N SER A 6 8.54 20.57 -2.00
CA SER A 6 9.38 19.38 -1.95
C SER A 6 9.09 18.49 -0.72
N TYR A 7 8.83 19.11 0.43
CA TYR A 7 8.49 18.39 1.66
C TYR A 7 7.07 17.81 1.63
N ASP A 8 6.12 18.54 1.04
CA ASP A 8 4.76 18.03 0.80
C ASP A 8 4.78 16.80 -0.12
N GLU A 9 5.52 16.86 -1.22
CA GLU A 9 5.71 15.70 -2.10
C GLU A 9 6.33 14.50 -1.41
N LYS A 10 7.34 14.71 -0.55
CA LYS A 10 7.96 13.63 0.25
C LYS A 10 6.95 12.97 1.19
N MET A 11 6.13 13.77 1.88
CA MET A 11 5.08 13.27 2.77
C MET A 11 4.02 12.51 1.99
N THR A 12 3.56 13.04 0.87
CA THR A 12 2.57 12.39 -0.01
C THR A 12 3.09 11.05 -0.55
N LYS A 13 4.32 11.00 -1.05
CA LYS A 13 4.95 9.75 -1.49
C LYS A 13 5.03 8.70 -0.38
N THR A 14 5.31 9.13 0.85
CA THR A 14 5.35 8.23 2.02
C THR A 14 3.97 7.62 2.29
N ILE A 15 2.91 8.42 2.20
CA ILE A 15 1.52 7.94 2.36
C ILE A 15 1.10 7.02 1.21
N ASP A 16 1.54 7.30 -0.02
CA ASP A 16 1.24 6.46 -1.18
C ASP A 16 1.88 5.06 -1.05
N ILE A 17 3.13 5.00 -0.59
CA ILE A 17 3.81 3.74 -0.29
C ILE A 17 3.04 2.97 0.80
N PHE A 18 2.71 3.64 1.90
CA PHE A 18 1.92 3.06 2.98
C PHE A 18 0.55 2.55 2.50
N SER A 19 -0.14 3.31 1.63
CA SER A 19 -1.41 2.89 1.04
C SER A 19 -1.29 1.64 0.19
N LYS A 20 -0.21 1.52 -0.60
CA LYS A 20 0.09 0.31 -1.38
C LYS A 20 0.37 -0.89 -0.49
N GLU A 21 1.16 -0.70 0.58
CA GLU A 21 1.44 -1.75 1.56
C GLU A 21 0.15 -2.22 2.26
N LEU A 22 -0.74 -1.30 2.67
CA LEU A 22 -2.03 -1.65 3.24
C LEU A 22 -2.93 -2.42 2.26
N SER A 23 -2.89 -2.05 0.98
CA SER A 23 -3.69 -2.73 -0.06
C SER A 23 -3.20 -4.15 -0.33
N SER A 24 -1.91 -4.41 -0.19
CA SER A 24 -1.32 -5.75 -0.37
C SER A 24 -1.62 -6.71 0.78
N LEU A 25 -2.05 -6.20 1.95
CA LEU A 25 -2.41 -7.04 3.09
C LEU A 25 -3.69 -7.84 2.82
N ARG A 26 -3.60 -9.14 3.08
CA ARG A 26 -4.73 -10.07 2.96
C ARG A 26 -5.76 -9.79 4.06
N THR A 27 -6.93 -9.30 3.65
CA THR A 27 -8.02 -8.93 4.57
C THR A 27 -9.17 -9.93 4.61
N GLY A 28 -9.03 -11.10 3.94
CA GLY A 28 -10.12 -12.06 3.77
C GLY A 28 -11.14 -11.67 2.68
N ARG A 29 -10.99 -10.50 2.06
CA ARG A 29 -11.75 -10.08 0.87
C ARG A 29 -10.91 -10.20 -0.38
N ALA A 30 -11.59 -10.53 -1.47
CA ALA A 30 -11.00 -10.54 -2.80
C ALA A 30 -10.62 -9.12 -3.22
N ASN A 31 -9.34 -8.91 -3.51
CA ASN A 31 -8.84 -7.66 -4.06
C ASN A 31 -7.87 -7.99 -5.20
N SER A 32 -8.10 -7.41 -6.37
CA SER A 32 -7.23 -7.61 -7.54
C SER A 32 -5.77 -7.23 -7.28
N SER A 33 -5.52 -6.23 -6.42
CA SER A 33 -4.17 -5.80 -6.05
C SER A 33 -3.36 -6.86 -5.28
N MET A 34 -4.00 -7.91 -4.74
CA MET A 34 -3.28 -9.05 -4.16
C MET A 34 -2.44 -9.81 -5.20
N LEU A 35 -2.84 -9.75 -6.47
CA LEU A 35 -2.16 -10.42 -7.58
C LEU A 35 -1.07 -9.57 -8.23
N ASP A 36 -1.00 -8.27 -7.92
CA ASP A 36 -0.02 -7.34 -8.52
C ASP A 36 1.43 -7.68 -8.21
N LEU A 37 1.66 -8.39 -7.11
CA LEU A 37 2.99 -8.82 -6.68
C LEU A 37 3.45 -10.13 -7.37
N ILE A 38 2.50 -10.88 -7.95
CA ILE A 38 2.81 -12.16 -8.59
C ILE A 38 3.35 -11.90 -9.99
N ARG A 39 4.53 -12.44 -10.26
CA ARG A 39 5.16 -12.43 -11.57
C ARG A 39 5.12 -13.83 -12.16
N VAL A 40 4.57 -13.95 -13.36
CA VAL A 40 4.49 -15.19 -14.13
C VAL A 40 5.58 -15.17 -15.18
N GLU A 41 6.35 -16.24 -15.28
CA GLU A 41 7.36 -16.39 -16.33
C GLU A 41 6.70 -16.94 -17.59
N VAL A 42 6.56 -16.08 -18.59
CA VAL A 42 5.95 -16.38 -19.89
C VAL A 42 6.93 -15.98 -20.98
N TYR A 43 7.25 -16.90 -21.87
CA TYR A 43 8.21 -16.70 -22.97
C TYR A 43 9.57 -16.15 -22.50
N GLY A 44 10.05 -16.61 -21.34
CA GLY A 44 11.34 -16.18 -20.77
C GLY A 44 11.34 -14.77 -20.15
N GLN A 45 10.17 -14.14 -20.01
CA GLN A 45 10.01 -12.84 -19.36
C GLN A 45 9.04 -12.95 -18.17
N LYS A 46 9.34 -12.19 -17.11
CA LYS A 46 8.47 -12.10 -15.94
C LYS A 46 7.41 -11.01 -16.17
N MET A 47 6.17 -11.43 -16.36
CA MET A 47 5.04 -10.57 -16.61
C MET A 47 4.05 -10.57 -15.43
N PRO A 48 3.41 -9.44 -15.10
CA PRO A 48 2.33 -9.41 -14.13
C PRO A 48 1.07 -10.07 -14.70
N ILE A 49 0.22 -10.65 -13.82
CA ILE A 49 -0.99 -11.38 -14.24
C ILE A 49 -1.97 -10.50 -15.03
N ASN A 50 -2.04 -9.20 -14.73
CA ASN A 50 -2.90 -8.24 -15.42
C ASN A 50 -2.56 -8.05 -16.91
N GLN A 51 -1.38 -8.46 -17.33
CA GLN A 51 -0.95 -8.47 -18.75
C GLN A 51 -1.22 -9.81 -19.45
N LEU A 52 -1.66 -10.82 -18.71
CA LEU A 52 -1.92 -12.16 -19.23
C LEU A 52 -3.41 -12.52 -19.22
N GLY A 53 -4.23 -11.74 -18.53
CA GLY A 53 -5.66 -11.98 -18.43
C GLY A 53 -6.40 -10.82 -17.77
N THR A 54 -7.72 -10.91 -17.80
CA THR A 54 -8.61 -9.95 -17.13
C THR A 54 -8.94 -10.45 -15.73
N ILE A 55 -8.67 -9.61 -14.73
CA ILE A 55 -8.93 -9.91 -13.33
C ILE A 55 -10.26 -9.28 -12.92
N THR A 56 -11.17 -10.09 -12.38
CA THR A 56 -12.46 -9.64 -11.86
C THR A 56 -12.73 -10.22 -10.47
N THR A 57 -13.52 -9.53 -9.67
CA THR A 57 -13.94 -9.96 -8.34
C THR A 57 -15.47 -10.05 -8.31
N PRO A 58 -16.07 -11.11 -8.86
CA PRO A 58 -17.53 -11.26 -8.93
C PRO A 58 -18.17 -11.42 -7.55
N GLU A 59 -17.41 -11.95 -6.60
CA GLU A 59 -17.84 -12.18 -5.22
C GLU A 59 -16.81 -11.62 -4.24
N PRO A 60 -17.23 -11.25 -3.00
CA PRO A 60 -16.33 -10.69 -2.00
C PRO A 60 -15.14 -11.59 -1.63
N ARG A 61 -15.22 -12.88 -1.95
CA ARG A 61 -14.23 -13.90 -1.59
C ARG A 61 -13.72 -14.71 -2.77
N CYS A 62 -13.94 -14.25 -3.97
CA CYS A 62 -13.47 -14.95 -5.16
C CYS A 62 -12.86 -13.97 -6.14
N ILE A 63 -11.65 -14.27 -6.59
CA ILE A 63 -11.04 -13.58 -7.72
C ILE A 63 -11.11 -14.49 -8.92
N ASN A 64 -11.60 -13.98 -10.04
CA ASN A 64 -11.60 -14.65 -11.31
C ASN A 64 -10.54 -14.03 -12.22
N ILE A 65 -9.73 -14.88 -12.84
CA ILE A 65 -8.75 -14.49 -13.84
C ILE A 65 -9.17 -15.14 -15.15
N GLN A 66 -9.65 -14.35 -16.10
CA GLN A 66 -9.91 -14.79 -17.47
C GLN A 66 -8.63 -14.66 -18.27
N VAL A 67 -7.94 -15.77 -18.48
CA VAL A 67 -6.67 -15.83 -19.21
C VAL A 67 -6.93 -15.73 -20.72
N TRP A 68 -6.16 -14.91 -21.41
CA TRP A 68 -6.34 -14.71 -22.87
C TRP A 68 -5.76 -15.85 -23.69
N ASP A 69 -4.66 -16.47 -23.23
CA ASP A 69 -4.01 -17.59 -23.90
C ASP A 69 -4.07 -18.86 -23.03
N LEU A 70 -4.69 -19.91 -23.57
CA LEU A 70 -4.85 -21.20 -22.90
C LEU A 70 -3.50 -21.80 -22.42
N ASN A 71 -2.43 -21.57 -23.17
CA ASN A 71 -1.10 -22.08 -22.84
C ASN A 71 -0.53 -21.46 -21.55
N ASN A 72 -0.99 -20.26 -21.19
CA ASN A 72 -0.51 -19.53 -20.01
C ASN A 72 -1.26 -19.92 -18.73
N VAL A 73 -2.39 -20.62 -18.82
CA VAL A 73 -3.22 -20.99 -17.66
C VAL A 73 -2.43 -21.78 -16.64
N ASN A 74 -1.69 -22.81 -17.07
CA ASN A 74 -0.88 -23.63 -16.17
C ASN A 74 0.29 -22.87 -15.56
N LEU A 75 0.87 -21.93 -16.28
CA LEU A 75 1.98 -21.08 -15.79
C LEU A 75 1.50 -20.11 -14.70
N ILE A 76 0.31 -19.56 -14.88
CA ILE A 76 -0.33 -18.67 -13.90
C ILE A 76 -0.71 -19.49 -12.65
N ASP A 77 -1.31 -20.67 -12.80
CA ASP A 77 -1.65 -21.57 -11.70
C ASP A 77 -0.42 -21.92 -10.85
N LEU A 78 0.66 -22.34 -11.49
CA LEU A 78 1.93 -22.65 -10.79
C LEU A 78 2.52 -21.45 -10.07
N SER A 79 2.46 -20.27 -10.68
CA SER A 79 2.99 -19.04 -10.08
C SER A 79 2.17 -18.61 -8.87
N ILE A 80 0.85 -18.78 -8.90
CA ILE A 80 -0.04 -18.50 -7.76
C ILE A 80 0.21 -19.50 -6.64
N LYS A 81 0.34 -20.79 -6.92
CA LYS A 81 0.64 -21.83 -5.92
C LYS A 81 1.99 -21.64 -5.24
N LYS A 82 2.99 -21.15 -5.99
CA LYS A 82 4.33 -20.85 -5.46
C LYS A 82 4.37 -19.54 -4.67
N SER A 83 3.36 -18.68 -4.81
CA SER A 83 3.31 -17.42 -4.08
C SER A 83 3.02 -17.66 -2.59
N GLU A 84 3.48 -16.75 -1.74
CA GLU A 84 3.22 -16.77 -0.29
C GLU A 84 1.75 -16.47 0.08
N LEU A 85 0.89 -16.25 -0.92
CA LEU A 85 -0.53 -15.94 -0.70
C LEU A 85 -1.32 -17.15 -0.17
N GLY A 86 -0.83 -18.39 -0.35
CA GLY A 86 -1.50 -19.59 0.12
C GLY A 86 -2.89 -19.80 -0.48
N LEU A 87 -3.08 -19.39 -1.75
CA LEU A 87 -4.33 -19.55 -2.48
C LEU A 87 -4.30 -20.83 -3.29
N ASN A 88 -5.44 -21.50 -3.38
CA ASN A 88 -5.64 -22.70 -4.19
C ASN A 88 -6.45 -22.35 -5.44
N PRO A 89 -5.81 -22.11 -6.59
CA PRO A 89 -6.52 -21.81 -7.82
C PRO A 89 -7.29 -23.04 -8.33
N GLN A 90 -8.49 -22.79 -8.87
CA GLN A 90 -9.33 -23.77 -9.55
C GLN A 90 -9.41 -23.39 -11.02
N ILE A 91 -8.99 -24.28 -11.90
CA ILE A 91 -8.95 -24.07 -13.34
C ILE A 91 -10.26 -24.58 -13.96
N ASP A 92 -10.92 -23.72 -14.74
CA ASP A 92 -12.09 -24.05 -15.54
C ASP A 92 -11.88 -23.51 -16.97
N GLY A 93 -11.23 -24.31 -17.81
CA GLY A 93 -10.79 -23.89 -19.15
C GLY A 93 -9.79 -22.72 -19.10
N GLN A 94 -10.18 -21.56 -19.59
CA GLN A 94 -9.37 -20.31 -19.54
C GLN A 94 -9.67 -19.45 -18.30
N LEU A 95 -10.61 -19.88 -17.46
CA LEU A 95 -10.97 -19.19 -16.25
C LEU A 95 -10.24 -19.83 -15.06
N ILE A 96 -9.52 -19.02 -14.31
CA ILE A 96 -8.92 -19.41 -13.03
C ILE A 96 -9.72 -18.75 -11.93
N ARG A 97 -10.33 -19.56 -11.05
CA ARG A 97 -11.04 -19.10 -9.87
C ARG A 97 -10.14 -19.22 -8.66
N LEU A 98 -10.03 -18.13 -7.91
CA LEU A 98 -9.25 -18.04 -6.68
C LEU A 98 -10.20 -17.84 -5.50
N PRO A 99 -10.64 -18.90 -4.82
CA PRO A 99 -11.38 -18.77 -3.58
C PRO A 99 -10.43 -18.25 -2.49
N ILE A 100 -10.84 -17.21 -1.77
CA ILE A 100 -10.08 -16.65 -0.64
C ILE A 100 -10.66 -17.23 0.64
N PRO A 101 -9.89 -18.07 1.36
CA PRO A 101 -10.37 -18.66 2.62
C PRO A 101 -10.51 -17.59 3.70
N ASP A 102 -11.42 -17.84 4.64
CA ASP A 102 -11.60 -17.00 5.83
C ASP A 102 -10.33 -16.91 6.66
N LEU A 103 -10.10 -15.74 7.22
CA LEU A 103 -9.08 -15.57 8.25
C LEU A 103 -9.62 -16.07 9.58
N SER A 104 -8.84 -16.88 10.31
CA SER A 104 -9.14 -17.19 11.70
C SER A 104 -9.13 -15.91 12.56
N GLU A 105 -9.84 -15.92 13.69
CA GLU A 105 -9.88 -14.79 14.60
C GLU A 105 -8.47 -14.39 15.11
N GLU A 106 -7.62 -15.36 15.37
CA GLU A 106 -6.22 -15.13 15.73
C GLU A 106 -5.49 -14.37 14.62
N ARG A 107 -5.66 -14.81 13.37
CA ARG A 107 -5.01 -14.20 12.23
C ARG A 107 -5.51 -12.78 11.97
N ARG A 108 -6.79 -12.50 12.18
CA ARG A 108 -7.35 -11.14 12.12
C ARG A 108 -6.70 -10.24 13.16
N ASN A 109 -6.53 -10.72 14.39
CA ASN A 109 -5.89 -9.97 15.47
C ASN A 109 -4.40 -9.70 15.20
N GLU A 110 -3.67 -10.67 14.63
CA GLU A 110 -2.29 -10.46 14.18
C GLU A 110 -2.20 -9.40 13.11
N MET A 111 -3.06 -9.47 12.09
CA MET A 111 -3.12 -8.48 11.01
C MET A 111 -3.46 -7.08 11.53
N LYS A 112 -4.37 -6.97 12.49
CA LYS A 112 -4.69 -5.70 13.14
C LYS A 112 -3.46 -5.09 13.83
N LYS A 113 -2.69 -5.89 14.56
CA LYS A 113 -1.42 -5.44 15.18
C LYS A 113 -0.41 -5.00 14.13
N MET A 114 -0.32 -5.74 13.03
CA MET A 114 0.56 -5.41 11.91
C MET A 114 0.19 -4.07 11.26
N VAL A 115 -1.10 -3.85 10.97
CA VAL A 115 -1.61 -2.58 10.40
C VAL A 115 -1.27 -1.40 11.32
N LYS A 116 -1.46 -1.54 12.63
CA LYS A 116 -1.07 -0.49 13.60
C LYS A 116 0.44 -0.21 13.57
N SER A 117 1.25 -1.26 13.57
CA SER A 117 2.71 -1.12 13.50
C SER A 117 3.17 -0.41 12.21
N MET A 118 2.55 -0.73 11.08
CA MET A 118 2.82 -0.06 9.80
C MET A 118 2.41 1.41 9.84
N GLY A 119 1.26 1.73 10.42
CA GLY A 119 0.81 3.11 10.63
C GLY A 119 1.79 3.92 11.48
N GLU A 120 2.27 3.35 12.58
CA GLU A 120 3.27 4.03 13.44
C GLU A 120 4.60 4.25 12.71
N LYS A 121 5.09 3.28 11.94
CA LYS A 121 6.29 3.46 11.11
C LYS A 121 6.12 4.60 10.11
N CYS A 122 4.96 4.68 9.45
CA CYS A 122 4.65 5.75 8.52
C CYS A 122 4.64 7.12 9.22
N LYS A 123 4.00 7.24 10.40
CA LYS A 123 4.01 8.48 11.20
C LYS A 123 5.42 8.89 11.61
N VAL A 124 6.29 7.94 11.98
CA VAL A 124 7.71 8.23 12.29
C VAL A 124 8.40 8.81 11.06
N SER A 125 8.18 8.27 9.87
CA SER A 125 8.73 8.80 8.62
C SER A 125 8.25 10.23 8.36
N ILE A 126 6.97 10.52 8.53
CA ILE A 126 6.42 11.89 8.40
C ILE A 126 7.05 12.85 9.41
N ARG A 127 7.21 12.42 10.66
CA ARG A 127 7.87 13.24 11.69
C ARG A 127 9.34 13.51 11.37
N ASN A 128 10.04 12.57 10.76
CA ASN A 128 11.42 12.76 10.32
C ASN A 128 11.50 13.79 9.19
N ILE A 129 10.61 13.72 8.20
CA ILE A 129 10.52 14.71 7.11
C ILE A 129 10.27 16.13 7.70
N ARG A 130 9.39 16.25 8.70
CA ARG A 130 9.20 17.52 9.41
C ARG A 130 10.47 18.01 10.08
N ARG A 131 11.23 17.11 10.74
CA ARG A 131 12.50 17.50 11.39
C ARG A 131 13.50 18.00 10.36
N GLU A 132 13.65 17.32 9.23
CA GLU A 132 14.51 17.77 8.13
C GLU A 132 14.13 19.17 7.65
N ALA A 133 12.82 19.43 7.46
CA ALA A 133 12.32 20.75 7.06
C ALA A 133 12.68 21.84 8.09
N ASN A 134 12.48 21.56 9.38
CA ASN A 134 12.79 22.52 10.45
C ASN A 134 14.30 22.75 10.60
N GLU A 135 15.14 21.75 10.35
CA GLU A 135 16.60 21.90 10.34
C GLU A 135 17.05 22.79 9.18
N GLU A 136 16.44 22.61 7.99
CA GLU A 136 16.71 23.47 6.84
C GLU A 136 16.28 24.93 7.11
N LEU A 137 15.10 25.15 7.69
CA LEU A 137 14.62 26.48 8.08
C LEU A 137 15.60 27.18 9.03
N LYS A 138 16.05 26.48 10.07
CA LYS A 138 17.04 27.01 11.02
C LYS A 138 18.39 27.34 10.37
N LYS A 139 18.80 26.53 9.39
CA LYS A 139 20.02 26.79 8.62
C LYS A 139 19.89 28.07 7.79
N LEU A 140 18.79 28.22 7.06
CA LEU A 140 18.51 29.41 6.25
C LEU A 140 18.40 30.67 7.09
N LEU A 141 17.82 30.60 8.30
CA LEU A 141 17.78 31.70 9.25
C LEU A 141 19.21 32.11 9.70
N LYS A 142 20.06 31.14 10.04
CA LYS A 142 21.48 31.43 10.45
C LYS A 142 22.25 32.05 9.29
N GLU A 143 22.02 31.65 8.08
CA GLU A 143 22.63 32.20 6.86
C GLU A 143 22.06 33.58 6.48
N LYS A 144 21.06 34.09 7.22
CA LYS A 144 20.31 35.33 6.92
C LYS A 144 19.59 35.31 5.57
N ASN A 145 19.29 34.14 5.05
CA ASN A 145 18.53 33.92 3.83
C ASN A 145 17.01 33.91 4.08
N LEU A 146 16.59 33.94 5.34
CA LEU A 146 15.22 33.94 5.79
C LEU A 146 15.09 34.90 7.01
N SER A 147 13.95 35.60 7.13
CA SER A 147 13.63 36.38 8.32
C SER A 147 13.01 35.51 9.41
N GLU A 148 13.03 35.97 10.67
CA GLU A 148 12.41 35.24 11.80
C GLU A 148 10.89 35.07 11.62
N ASP A 149 10.22 36.04 11.01
CA ASP A 149 8.77 35.97 10.78
C ASP A 149 8.42 34.96 9.66
N GLU A 150 9.25 34.90 8.63
CA GLU A 150 9.12 33.90 7.56
C GLU A 150 9.40 32.49 8.08
N GLU A 151 10.44 32.32 8.92
CA GLU A 151 10.76 31.03 9.54
C GLU A 151 9.59 30.51 10.34
N LYS A 152 9.01 31.33 11.24
CA LYS A 152 7.83 30.97 12.05
C LYS A 152 6.63 30.60 11.18
N LYS A 153 6.42 31.32 10.08
CA LYS A 153 5.33 31.04 9.14
C LYS A 153 5.51 29.70 8.46
N PHE A 154 6.72 29.40 7.96
CA PHE A 154 7.00 28.12 7.33
C PHE A 154 6.97 26.96 8.33
N GLU A 155 7.50 27.13 9.55
CA GLU A 155 7.43 26.13 10.60
C GLU A 155 5.99 25.76 10.93
N LYS A 156 5.10 26.76 11.04
CA LYS A 156 3.66 26.53 11.23
C LYS A 156 3.04 25.78 10.06
N ASN A 157 3.35 26.16 8.81
CA ASN A 157 2.82 25.49 7.64
C ASN A 157 3.27 24.02 7.57
N ILE A 158 4.53 23.74 7.88
CA ILE A 158 5.07 22.38 7.92
C ILE A 158 4.42 21.56 9.06
N GLN A 159 4.13 22.20 10.20
CA GLN A 159 3.42 21.56 11.30
C GLN A 159 1.98 21.19 10.88
N ASP A 160 1.24 22.13 10.30
CA ASP A 160 -0.14 21.91 9.82
C ASP A 160 -0.17 20.80 8.75
N LEU A 161 0.81 20.79 7.84
CA LEU A 161 0.97 19.74 6.84
C LEU A 161 1.22 18.37 7.49
N THR A 162 2.08 18.33 8.51
CA THR A 162 2.38 17.10 9.27
C THR A 162 1.14 16.56 9.95
N ASP A 163 0.38 17.42 10.63
CA ASP A 163 -0.81 17.04 11.38
C ASP A 163 -1.91 16.50 10.45
N ASN A 164 -2.10 17.13 9.30
CA ASN A 164 -3.01 16.64 8.26
C ASN A 164 -2.61 15.25 7.74
N ASN A 165 -1.33 15.05 7.46
CA ASN A 165 -0.82 13.77 6.96
C ASN A 165 -0.93 12.66 8.03
N VAL A 166 -0.65 12.97 9.31
CA VAL A 166 -0.84 12.02 10.42
C VAL A 166 -2.31 11.62 10.54
N LYS A 167 -3.24 12.57 10.41
CA LYS A 167 -4.68 12.29 10.43
C LYS A 167 -5.10 11.35 9.30
N ILE A 168 -4.60 11.57 8.07
CA ILE A 168 -4.85 10.68 6.93
C ILE A 168 -4.35 9.25 7.20
N ILE A 169 -3.17 9.12 7.83
CA ILE A 169 -2.62 7.81 8.20
C ILE A 169 -3.54 7.13 9.21
N ASP A 170 -3.99 7.83 10.25
CA ASP A 170 -4.88 7.28 11.27
C ASP A 170 -6.23 6.84 10.67
N GLU A 171 -6.81 7.64 9.79
CA GLU A 171 -8.05 7.30 9.09
C GLU A 171 -7.89 6.02 8.24
N LYS A 172 -6.76 5.89 7.52
CA LYS A 172 -6.46 4.68 6.74
C LYS A 172 -6.26 3.45 7.62
N VAL A 173 -5.58 3.58 8.76
CA VAL A 173 -5.40 2.49 9.73
C VAL A 173 -6.76 2.04 10.27
N VAL A 174 -7.60 2.96 10.74
CA VAL A 174 -8.94 2.66 11.28
C VAL A 174 -9.83 2.00 10.22
N ALA A 175 -9.82 2.52 8.99
CA ALA A 175 -10.58 1.94 7.88
C ALA A 175 -10.15 0.49 7.60
N LYS A 176 -8.83 0.22 7.59
CA LYS A 176 -8.30 -1.13 7.36
C LYS A 176 -8.58 -2.08 8.52
N GLU A 177 -8.50 -1.61 9.76
CA GLU A 177 -8.90 -2.40 10.93
C GLU A 177 -10.38 -2.79 10.87
N LYS A 178 -11.24 -1.85 10.49
CA LYS A 178 -12.67 -2.11 10.31
C LYS A 178 -12.92 -3.13 9.21
N GLU A 179 -12.22 -3.02 8.09
CA GLU A 179 -12.28 -3.99 6.99
C GLU A 179 -11.92 -5.41 7.45
N LEU A 180 -10.86 -5.56 8.28
CA LEU A 180 -10.44 -6.83 8.85
C LEU A 180 -11.47 -7.47 9.79
N MET A 181 -12.30 -6.66 10.44
CA MET A 181 -13.28 -7.12 11.42
C MET A 181 -14.70 -7.31 10.87
N THR A 182 -14.99 -6.81 9.65
CA THR A 182 -16.37 -6.76 9.07
C THR A 182 -16.74 -8.03 8.28
N ILE A 183 -16.01 -9.11 8.41
CA ILE A 183 -16.27 -10.38 7.66
C ILE A 183 -16.97 -11.38 8.56
#